data_f2c157b551486c2b686609c220bdadcc
#
_entry.id   f2c157b551486c2b686609c220bdadcc
#
_cell.length_a   1.000
_cell.length_b   1.000
_cell.length_c   1.000
_cell.angle_alpha   90.00
_cell.angle_beta   90.00
_cell.angle_gamma   90.00
#
_symmetry.space_group_name_H-M   'P 1'
#
loop_
_entity.id
_entity.type
_entity.pdbx_description
1 polymer ?
#
loop_
_entity_poly.entity_id
_entity_poly.type
_entity_poly.pdbx_seq_one_letter_code
_entity_poly.pdbx_strand_id
1 'polypeptide(L)'
;MGDKSSLKKRITSYAGAALLATSLFTGRVEAMEGISVPMAQTRELFNLQRTMVEAWTIIQETFIDGSFNNTNWEEELRSHLTELSRSDSTTVGQQQLQNLISDLGDPYTRWVPAKDYNDFLVDSIDGEIQGVGLLIASDPDTGKHFVLAPITGGPAQKAGILQGDQVISVNGEPLQGLDGETAAKALRGKQGSSVDVEIARVINVVPGEAGPGKLSEEARLQHKRFRLRRERVQLSPIFATALHTEEGHTYGYIRMLNFSRQVSNDMKKAVTQLLKDGSEGFIIDLRNNPGGLVTSALEVASLWMNGDDHPTIFSISGRDMPGAKNPVITEEVKLQQGHALTNLPLTVLVNKQSASASEILAGAIKENKRGDVIGENTFGKAKIQSIFELNDGSALIVSVSRYLTPMGTNIDTVGVTPNLSCTFGSENQTSAGIPVAPGLYGAKDGLIEELENDMCIKTAEEDLSHKMM
;
A
#
# COMPACT_ATOMS: atom_id res chain seq x y z
N MET A 1 15.84 -6.34 28.76
CA MET A 1 14.89 -7.33 28.21
C MET A 1 13.49 -6.88 28.62
N GLY A 2 12.94 -5.87 27.95
CA GLY A 2 11.61 -5.32 28.23
C GLY A 2 10.55 -6.11 27.47
N ASP A 3 9.46 -6.33 28.17
CA ASP A 3 8.34 -7.19 27.80
C ASP A 3 7.71 -6.83 26.44
N LYS A 4 8.13 -7.54 25.39
CA LYS A 4 7.50 -7.49 24.06
C LYS A 4 6.02 -7.92 24.08
N SER A 5 5.53 -8.51 25.21
CA SER A 5 4.15 -8.96 25.35
C SER A 5 3.19 -7.81 25.62
N SER A 6 3.64 -6.73 26.28
CA SER A 6 2.79 -5.59 26.64
C SER A 6 2.51 -4.69 25.42
N LEU A 7 3.50 -4.49 24.57
CA LEU A 7 3.33 -3.73 23.31
C LEU A 7 2.44 -4.50 22.32
N LYS A 8 2.67 -5.83 22.17
CA LYS A 8 1.78 -6.69 21.39
C LYS A 8 0.34 -6.70 21.92
N LYS A 9 0.13 -6.76 23.24
CA LYS A 9 -1.22 -6.75 23.83
C LYS A 9 -1.94 -5.41 23.65
N ARG A 10 -1.24 -4.27 23.64
CA ARG A 10 -1.85 -2.96 23.40
C ARG A 10 -2.04 -2.68 21.90
N ILE A 11 -1.09 -3.08 21.05
CA ILE A 11 -1.23 -3.01 19.57
C ILE A 11 -2.35 -3.95 19.09
N THR A 12 -2.53 -5.12 19.72
CA THR A 12 -3.70 -5.99 19.49
C THR A 12 -5.00 -5.34 19.98
N SER A 13 -4.94 -4.42 20.94
CA SER A 13 -6.10 -3.63 21.36
C SER A 13 -6.50 -2.58 20.28
N TYR A 14 -5.56 -2.03 19.52
CA TYR A 14 -5.89 -1.11 18.40
C TYR A 14 -6.36 -1.85 17.13
N ALA A 15 -5.80 -3.04 16.87
CA ALA A 15 -6.41 -4.01 15.94
C ALA A 15 -7.64 -4.68 16.56
N GLY A 16 -7.72 -4.76 17.88
CA GLY A 16 -8.79 -5.32 18.67
C GLY A 16 -10.02 -4.43 18.82
N ALA A 17 -9.93 -3.13 18.56
CA ALA A 17 -11.14 -2.31 18.37
C ALA A 17 -11.90 -2.73 17.09
N ALA A 18 -11.17 -3.23 16.07
CA ALA A 18 -11.79 -3.87 14.91
C ALA A 18 -12.23 -5.33 15.20
N LEU A 19 -11.61 -6.02 16.17
CA LEU A 19 -11.94 -7.41 16.55
C LEU A 19 -12.90 -7.51 17.75
N LEU A 20 -13.07 -6.46 18.56
CA LEU A 20 -14.01 -6.44 19.69
C LEU A 20 -15.46 -6.17 19.26
N ALA A 21 -15.70 -5.72 18.02
CA ALA A 21 -17.06 -5.63 17.49
C ALA A 21 -17.74 -7.00 17.31
N THR A 22 -16.99 -8.09 17.20
CA THR A 22 -17.56 -9.44 17.04
C THR A 22 -18.06 -10.07 18.34
N SER A 23 -17.71 -9.54 19.52
CA SER A 23 -18.12 -10.12 20.82
C SER A 23 -19.24 -9.38 21.54
N LEU A 24 -19.74 -8.26 21.01
CA LEU A 24 -20.81 -7.46 21.63
C LEU A 24 -22.17 -7.59 20.93
N PHE A 25 -22.27 -8.35 19.87
CA PHE A 25 -23.54 -8.54 19.12
C PHE A 25 -24.45 -9.64 19.70
N THR A 26 -24.50 -9.81 21.03
CA THR A 26 -25.60 -10.53 21.71
C THR A 26 -26.64 -9.60 22.31
N GLY A 27 -26.57 -8.31 22.01
CA GLY A 27 -27.50 -7.30 22.46
C GLY A 27 -28.57 -6.99 21.42
N ARG A 28 -29.80 -7.49 21.64
CA ARG A 28 -31.09 -7.04 21.11
C ARG A 28 -31.02 -6.22 19.83
N VAL A 29 -31.37 -6.86 18.73
CA VAL A 29 -32.04 -6.17 17.62
C VAL A 29 -33.34 -5.61 18.20
N GLU A 30 -33.36 -4.35 18.62
CA GLU A 30 -34.60 -3.62 18.81
C GLU A 30 -35.30 -3.64 17.46
N ALA A 31 -36.50 -4.21 17.43
CA ALA A 31 -37.30 -4.34 16.23
C ALA A 31 -37.42 -2.96 15.57
N MET A 32 -36.93 -2.83 14.33
CA MET A 32 -37.16 -1.64 13.52
C MET A 32 -38.68 -1.51 13.36
N GLU A 33 -39.30 -0.63 14.15
CA GLU A 33 -40.74 -0.35 14.02
C GLU A 33 -40.94 0.34 12.66
N GLY A 34 -41.55 -0.38 11.70
CA GLY A 34 -42.21 0.25 10.57
C GLY A 34 -41.68 0.01 9.16
N ILE A 35 -40.53 -0.69 8.91
CA ILE A 35 -40.16 -1.00 7.52
C ILE A 35 -40.84 -2.30 7.07
N SER A 36 -41.85 -2.19 6.26
CA SER A 36 -42.48 -3.33 5.56
C SER A 36 -42.03 -3.32 4.11
N VAL A 37 -41.33 -4.35 3.69
CA VAL A 37 -40.91 -4.55 2.29
C VAL A 37 -41.38 -5.91 1.80
N PRO A 38 -41.64 -6.07 0.49
CA PRO A 38 -41.95 -7.38 -0.08
C PRO A 38 -40.83 -8.36 0.11
N MET A 39 -41.12 -9.62 0.41
CA MET A 39 -40.13 -10.68 0.41
C MET A 39 -39.65 -10.99 -1.00
N ALA A 40 -38.36 -11.24 -1.15
CA ALA A 40 -37.78 -11.68 -2.41
C ALA A 40 -38.31 -13.07 -2.81
N GLN A 41 -38.39 -13.32 -4.13
CA GLN A 41 -39.05 -14.49 -4.71
C GLN A 41 -38.25 -15.77 -4.58
N THR A 42 -36.90 -15.68 -4.45
CA THR A 42 -36.02 -16.83 -4.32
C THR A 42 -35.29 -16.83 -2.98
N ARG A 43 -34.80 -18.00 -2.55
CA ARG A 43 -34.04 -18.15 -1.30
C ARG A 43 -32.73 -17.34 -1.34
N GLU A 44 -32.07 -17.31 -2.48
CA GLU A 44 -30.84 -16.58 -2.69
C GLU A 44 -31.05 -15.07 -2.55
N LEU A 45 -32.09 -14.53 -3.17
CA LEU A 45 -32.44 -13.11 -3.06
C LEU A 45 -32.93 -12.75 -1.64
N PHE A 46 -33.63 -13.66 -0.97
CA PHE A 46 -34.02 -13.48 0.44
C PHE A 46 -32.77 -13.42 1.36
N ASN A 47 -31.79 -14.28 1.14
CA ASN A 47 -30.55 -14.21 1.87
C ASN A 47 -29.83 -12.86 1.62
N LEU A 48 -29.83 -12.39 0.38
CA LEU A 48 -29.23 -11.10 0.02
C LEU A 48 -30.00 -9.90 0.65
N GLN A 49 -31.33 -9.98 0.79
CA GLN A 49 -32.11 -9.00 1.57
C GLN A 49 -31.60 -8.95 3.03
N ARG A 50 -31.34 -10.10 3.64
CA ARG A 50 -30.79 -10.17 5.01
C ARG A 50 -29.40 -9.58 5.10
N THR A 51 -28.51 -9.90 4.14
CA THR A 51 -27.17 -9.31 4.05
C THR A 51 -27.25 -7.79 3.88
N MET A 52 -28.18 -7.27 3.08
CA MET A 52 -28.38 -5.82 2.91
C MET A 52 -28.82 -5.15 4.21
N VAL A 53 -29.76 -5.73 4.97
CA VAL A 53 -30.19 -5.21 6.27
C VAL A 53 -29.04 -5.25 7.28
N GLU A 54 -28.27 -6.33 7.32
CA GLU A 54 -27.09 -6.47 8.18
C GLU A 54 -26.05 -5.39 7.85
N ALA A 55 -25.70 -5.21 6.57
CA ALA A 55 -24.77 -4.20 6.12
C ALA A 55 -25.27 -2.78 6.46
N TRP A 56 -26.55 -2.50 6.22
CA TRP A 56 -27.18 -1.23 6.56
C TRP A 56 -27.09 -0.94 8.06
N THR A 57 -27.37 -1.93 8.93
CA THR A 57 -27.31 -1.79 10.39
C THR A 57 -25.88 -1.47 10.85
N ILE A 58 -24.87 -2.19 10.31
CA ILE A 58 -23.47 -1.93 10.64
C ILE A 58 -23.09 -0.50 10.23
N ILE A 59 -23.46 -0.07 9.03
CA ILE A 59 -23.20 1.29 8.54
C ILE A 59 -23.91 2.33 9.42
N GLN A 60 -25.19 2.11 9.75
CA GLN A 60 -25.98 2.96 10.63
C GLN A 60 -25.26 3.24 11.97
N GLU A 61 -24.62 2.22 12.53
CA GLU A 61 -23.94 2.30 13.82
C GLU A 61 -22.51 2.83 13.74
N THR A 62 -21.80 2.54 12.63
CA THR A 62 -20.33 2.67 12.60
C THR A 62 -19.78 3.66 11.57
N PHE A 63 -20.56 4.02 10.55
CA PHE A 63 -20.05 4.89 9.49
C PHE A 63 -19.66 6.27 10.03
N ILE A 64 -18.51 6.75 9.58
CA ILE A 64 -17.89 7.98 10.09
C ILE A 64 -18.78 9.22 9.92
N ASP A 65 -19.48 9.35 8.79
CA ASP A 65 -20.37 10.47 8.55
C ASP A 65 -21.79 10.16 9.07
N GLY A 66 -22.15 10.73 10.22
CA GLY A 66 -23.48 10.55 10.83
C GLY A 66 -24.62 11.18 10.04
N SER A 67 -24.34 11.95 8.98
CA SER A 67 -25.36 12.48 8.07
C SER A 67 -25.64 11.55 6.88
N PHE A 68 -24.82 10.48 6.70
CA PHE A 68 -24.92 9.56 5.57
C PHE A 68 -24.95 10.27 4.22
N ASN A 69 -24.03 11.19 3.99
CA ASN A 69 -24.02 12.05 2.80
C ASN A 69 -25.28 12.93 2.66
N ASN A 70 -25.86 13.35 3.78
CA ASN A 70 -27.14 14.07 3.86
C ASN A 70 -28.33 13.34 3.23
N THR A 71 -28.32 12.01 3.24
CA THR A 71 -29.43 11.18 2.78
C THR A 71 -30.30 10.71 3.94
N ASN A 72 -31.55 10.34 3.64
CA ASN A 72 -32.40 9.60 4.57
C ASN A 72 -32.04 8.11 4.49
N TRP A 73 -31.09 7.70 5.33
CA TRP A 73 -30.49 6.36 5.29
C TRP A 73 -31.53 5.22 5.45
N GLU A 74 -32.62 5.46 6.17
CA GLU A 74 -33.74 4.50 6.30
C GLU A 74 -34.54 4.38 5.00
N GLU A 75 -34.79 5.49 4.31
CA GLU A 75 -35.49 5.50 3.04
C GLU A 75 -34.68 4.84 1.93
N GLU A 76 -33.35 5.04 1.93
CA GLU A 76 -32.46 4.34 1.00
C GLU A 76 -32.53 2.83 1.18
N LEU A 77 -32.49 2.32 2.43
CA LEU A 77 -32.70 0.89 2.68
C LEU A 77 -34.02 0.40 2.11
N ARG A 78 -35.09 1.12 2.37
CA ARG A 78 -36.44 0.75 1.91
C ARG A 78 -36.52 0.68 0.38
N SER A 79 -35.92 1.68 -0.29
CA SER A 79 -35.87 1.75 -1.75
C SER A 79 -35.10 0.56 -2.34
N HIS A 80 -33.89 0.32 -1.89
CA HIS A 80 -33.05 -0.77 -2.41
C HIS A 80 -33.59 -2.16 -2.07
N LEU A 81 -34.21 -2.36 -0.89
CA LEU A 81 -34.88 -3.61 -0.55
C LEU A 81 -36.12 -3.88 -1.45
N THR A 82 -36.84 -2.82 -1.79
CA THR A 82 -38.01 -2.93 -2.69
C THR A 82 -37.55 -3.31 -4.10
N GLU A 83 -36.52 -2.67 -4.64
CA GLU A 83 -35.98 -3.01 -5.95
C GLU A 83 -35.37 -4.42 -5.97
N LEU A 84 -34.65 -4.82 -4.89
CA LEU A 84 -34.15 -6.18 -4.75
C LEU A 84 -35.26 -7.22 -4.74
N SER A 85 -36.42 -6.94 -4.07
CA SER A 85 -37.55 -7.86 -4.02
C SER A 85 -38.21 -8.09 -5.38
N ARG A 86 -38.11 -7.13 -6.29
CA ARG A 86 -38.63 -7.21 -7.67
C ARG A 86 -37.67 -7.87 -8.63
N SER A 87 -36.43 -8.07 -8.21
CA SER A 87 -35.35 -8.64 -9.03
C SER A 87 -35.61 -10.14 -9.26
N ASP A 88 -35.24 -10.61 -10.43
CA ASP A 88 -35.26 -12.03 -10.84
C ASP A 88 -33.84 -12.64 -10.85
N SER A 89 -32.83 -11.84 -10.54
CA SER A 89 -31.41 -12.21 -10.64
C SER A 89 -30.60 -11.82 -9.40
N THR A 90 -29.80 -12.74 -8.90
CA THR A 90 -28.86 -12.49 -7.80
C THR A 90 -27.82 -11.43 -8.15
N THR A 91 -27.42 -11.33 -9.42
CA THR A 91 -26.48 -10.29 -9.89
C THR A 91 -27.10 -8.90 -9.76
N VAL A 92 -28.38 -8.74 -10.15
CA VAL A 92 -29.10 -7.46 -9.97
C VAL A 92 -29.28 -7.14 -8.49
N GLY A 93 -29.62 -8.15 -7.67
CA GLY A 93 -29.72 -7.98 -6.22
C GLY A 93 -28.40 -7.55 -5.56
N GLN A 94 -27.27 -8.12 -5.98
CA GLN A 94 -25.95 -7.70 -5.52
C GLN A 94 -25.63 -6.25 -5.93
N GLN A 95 -26.05 -5.85 -7.14
CA GLN A 95 -25.92 -4.47 -7.58
C GLN A 95 -26.72 -3.50 -6.69
N GLN A 96 -27.93 -3.89 -6.21
CA GLN A 96 -28.71 -3.06 -5.28
C GLN A 96 -27.99 -2.88 -3.94
N LEU A 97 -27.33 -3.92 -3.41
CA LEU A 97 -26.51 -3.78 -2.22
C LEU A 97 -25.30 -2.85 -2.44
N GLN A 98 -24.63 -2.95 -3.59
CA GLN A 98 -23.55 -2.05 -3.94
C GLN A 98 -24.04 -0.60 -4.11
N ASN A 99 -25.19 -0.39 -4.74
CA ASN A 99 -25.79 0.93 -4.91
C ASN A 99 -26.12 1.59 -3.57
N LEU A 100 -26.77 0.86 -2.65
CA LEU A 100 -27.05 1.34 -1.30
C LEU A 100 -25.78 1.85 -0.60
N ILE A 101 -24.68 1.10 -0.71
CA ILE A 101 -23.38 1.49 -0.11
C ILE A 101 -22.80 2.72 -0.85
N SER A 102 -22.98 2.80 -2.16
CA SER A 102 -22.48 3.91 -2.97
C SER A 102 -23.18 5.23 -2.67
N ASP A 103 -24.41 5.21 -2.18
CA ASP A 103 -25.19 6.40 -1.80
C ASP A 103 -24.53 7.18 -0.64
N LEU A 104 -23.66 6.50 0.14
CA LEU A 104 -22.81 7.15 1.16
C LEU A 104 -21.79 8.14 0.58
N GLY A 105 -21.52 8.10 -0.73
CA GLY A 105 -20.50 8.95 -1.36
C GLY A 105 -19.06 8.70 -0.88
N ASP A 106 -18.84 7.60 -0.17
CA ASP A 106 -17.51 7.23 0.35
C ASP A 106 -16.85 6.13 -0.51
N PRO A 107 -15.77 6.43 -1.23
CA PRO A 107 -15.13 5.45 -2.12
C PRO A 107 -14.43 4.31 -1.39
N TYR A 108 -14.30 4.39 -0.08
CA TYR A 108 -13.59 3.40 0.74
C TYR A 108 -14.55 2.41 1.41
N THR A 109 -15.82 2.80 1.62
CA THR A 109 -16.86 1.90 2.15
C THR A 109 -17.39 1.03 1.01
N ARG A 110 -17.29 -0.30 1.17
CA ARG A 110 -17.69 -1.24 0.12
C ARG A 110 -18.03 -2.63 0.67
N TRP A 111 -18.85 -3.35 -0.08
CA TRP A 111 -19.10 -4.76 0.14
C TRP A 111 -18.15 -5.62 -0.68
N VAL A 112 -17.63 -6.70 -0.09
CA VAL A 112 -16.76 -7.69 -0.71
C VAL A 112 -17.48 -9.04 -0.71
N PRO A 113 -17.83 -9.60 -1.88
CA PRO A 113 -18.48 -10.91 -1.98
C PRO A 113 -17.69 -12.01 -1.28
N ALA A 114 -18.38 -13.03 -0.73
CA ALA A 114 -17.74 -14.15 -0.02
C ALA A 114 -16.65 -14.87 -0.85
N LYS A 115 -16.85 -15.00 -2.16
CA LYS A 115 -15.85 -15.62 -3.08
C LYS A 115 -14.55 -14.84 -3.19
N ASP A 116 -14.61 -13.51 -3.02
CA ASP A 116 -13.49 -12.59 -3.22
C ASP A 116 -12.84 -12.18 -1.87
N TYR A 117 -13.50 -12.49 -0.75
CA TYR A 117 -13.05 -12.01 0.57
C TYR A 117 -11.74 -12.65 1.02
N ASN A 118 -11.52 -13.94 0.78
CA ASN A 118 -10.26 -14.61 1.11
C ASN A 118 -9.07 -14.04 0.31
N ASP A 119 -9.27 -13.79 -0.97
CA ASP A 119 -8.25 -13.19 -1.84
C ASP A 119 -7.95 -11.75 -1.38
N PHE A 120 -8.98 -10.99 -1.03
CA PHE A 120 -8.84 -9.67 -0.46
C PHE A 120 -8.02 -9.66 0.84
N LEU A 121 -8.24 -10.61 1.76
CA LEU A 121 -7.46 -10.71 3.00
C LEU A 121 -5.98 -10.98 2.74
N VAL A 122 -5.68 -11.90 1.82
CA VAL A 122 -4.29 -12.24 1.46
C VAL A 122 -3.57 -11.05 0.85
N ASP A 123 -4.21 -10.36 -0.09
CA ASP A 123 -3.58 -9.23 -0.80
C ASP A 123 -3.44 -7.99 0.08
N SER A 124 -4.41 -7.73 0.98
CA SER A 124 -4.45 -6.49 1.76
C SER A 124 -3.67 -6.54 3.08
N ILE A 125 -3.55 -7.71 3.72
CA ILE A 125 -3.02 -7.82 5.09
C ILE A 125 -1.61 -8.38 5.12
N ASP A 126 -1.32 -9.41 4.33
CA ASP A 126 -0.06 -10.13 4.45
C ASP A 126 1.08 -9.53 3.62
N GLY A 127 0.79 -8.73 2.58
CA GLY A 127 1.82 -8.19 1.66
C GLY A 127 2.65 -9.32 1.01
N GLU A 128 2.19 -10.57 1.13
CA GLU A 128 2.82 -11.74 0.60
C GLU A 128 2.25 -12.04 -0.79
N ILE A 129 3.09 -11.95 -1.80
CA ILE A 129 2.70 -12.34 -3.15
C ILE A 129 2.92 -13.85 -3.30
N GLN A 130 1.84 -14.60 -3.59
CA GLN A 130 1.94 -16.00 -3.97
C GLN A 130 2.25 -16.08 -5.47
N GLY A 131 3.45 -16.51 -5.82
CA GLY A 131 3.88 -16.53 -7.22
C GLY A 131 5.27 -17.12 -7.41
N VAL A 132 5.87 -16.80 -8.54
CA VAL A 132 7.20 -17.31 -8.91
C VAL A 132 8.35 -16.39 -8.50
N GLY A 133 8.06 -15.21 -7.95
CA GLY A 133 9.10 -14.28 -7.53
C GLY A 133 9.80 -13.59 -8.71
N LEU A 134 9.01 -13.02 -9.63
CA LEU A 134 9.49 -12.16 -10.72
C LEU A 134 8.85 -10.79 -10.63
N LEU A 135 9.69 -9.77 -10.70
CA LEU A 135 9.27 -8.42 -11.06
C LEU A 135 9.40 -8.28 -12.56
N ILE A 136 8.32 -7.87 -13.21
CA ILE A 136 8.30 -7.65 -14.65
C ILE A 136 7.88 -6.21 -14.97
N ALA A 137 8.39 -5.68 -16.08
CA ALA A 137 7.91 -4.44 -16.67
C ALA A 137 7.46 -4.70 -18.10
N SER A 138 6.48 -3.93 -18.54
CA SER A 138 6.03 -3.89 -19.92
C SER A 138 6.74 -2.75 -20.66
N ASP A 139 7.32 -3.06 -21.80
CA ASP A 139 7.81 -2.06 -22.73
C ASP A 139 6.60 -1.40 -23.42
N PRO A 140 6.38 -0.09 -23.27
CA PRO A 140 5.19 0.58 -23.80
C PRO A 140 5.14 0.61 -25.34
N ASP A 141 6.30 0.57 -26.00
CA ASP A 141 6.40 0.67 -27.46
C ASP A 141 6.17 -0.68 -28.14
N THR A 142 6.64 -1.77 -27.51
CA THR A 142 6.61 -3.11 -28.13
C THR A 142 5.60 -4.05 -27.50
N GLY A 143 5.03 -3.69 -26.32
CA GLY A 143 4.14 -4.57 -25.53
C GLY A 143 4.82 -5.83 -25.02
N LYS A 144 6.15 -5.88 -25.00
CA LYS A 144 6.93 -7.00 -24.47
C LYS A 144 7.13 -6.85 -22.96
N HIS A 145 7.26 -7.98 -22.28
CA HIS A 145 7.48 -8.02 -20.84
C HIS A 145 8.90 -8.47 -20.52
N PHE A 146 9.61 -7.70 -19.72
CA PHE A 146 10.98 -8.01 -19.31
C PHE A 146 11.08 -8.23 -17.79
N VAL A 147 11.95 -9.14 -17.38
CA VAL A 147 12.28 -9.36 -15.97
C VAL A 147 13.13 -8.18 -15.50
N LEU A 148 12.57 -7.32 -14.65
CA LEU A 148 13.30 -6.27 -13.96
C LEU A 148 14.25 -6.88 -12.92
N ALA A 149 13.74 -7.81 -12.12
CA ALA A 149 14.53 -8.60 -11.21
C ALA A 149 13.81 -9.88 -10.80
N PRO A 150 14.52 -11.01 -10.67
CA PRO A 150 14.05 -12.13 -9.87
C PRO A 150 14.23 -11.80 -8.38
N ILE A 151 13.21 -12.12 -7.57
CA ILE A 151 13.23 -11.86 -6.14
C ILE A 151 14.23 -12.81 -5.46
N THR A 152 15.05 -12.25 -4.59
CA THR A 152 16.09 -13.00 -3.88
C THR A 152 15.51 -14.17 -3.08
N GLY A 153 16.03 -15.36 -3.28
CA GLY A 153 15.56 -16.60 -2.65
C GLY A 153 14.25 -17.15 -3.23
N GLY A 154 13.64 -16.44 -4.19
CA GLY A 154 12.40 -16.87 -4.84
C GLY A 154 12.59 -18.00 -5.87
N PRO A 155 11.48 -18.65 -6.30
CA PRO A 155 11.53 -19.77 -7.25
C PRO A 155 12.21 -19.43 -8.57
N ALA A 156 11.95 -18.26 -9.12
CA ALA A 156 12.53 -17.84 -10.40
C ALA A 156 14.04 -17.63 -10.32
N GLN A 157 14.55 -17.03 -9.24
CA GLN A 157 15.99 -16.86 -9.02
C GLN A 157 16.68 -18.21 -8.86
N LYS A 158 16.11 -19.10 -8.03
CA LYS A 158 16.63 -20.45 -7.83
C LYS A 158 16.69 -21.26 -9.13
N ALA A 159 15.76 -21.01 -10.05
CA ALA A 159 15.73 -21.64 -11.36
C ALA A 159 16.70 -21.03 -12.37
N GLY A 160 17.30 -19.87 -12.09
CA GLY A 160 18.27 -19.22 -12.96
C GLY A 160 17.64 -18.26 -14.00
N ILE A 161 16.45 -17.75 -13.75
CA ILE A 161 15.90 -16.60 -14.49
C ILE A 161 16.69 -15.36 -14.07
N LEU A 162 17.07 -14.53 -15.01
CA LEU A 162 17.93 -13.37 -14.81
C LEU A 162 17.21 -12.06 -15.16
N GLN A 163 17.72 -10.97 -14.64
CA GLN A 163 17.32 -9.63 -15.06
C GLN A 163 17.58 -9.44 -16.56
N GLY A 164 16.64 -8.81 -17.25
CA GLY A 164 16.71 -8.58 -18.69
C GLY A 164 16.15 -9.71 -19.54
N ASP A 165 15.81 -10.88 -18.95
CA ASP A 165 15.11 -11.92 -19.68
C ASP A 165 13.73 -11.42 -20.15
N GLN A 166 13.36 -11.62 -21.43
CA GLN A 166 12.03 -11.35 -21.91
C GLN A 166 11.11 -12.51 -21.55
N VAL A 167 10.00 -12.27 -20.87
CA VAL A 167 8.97 -13.28 -20.59
C VAL A 167 8.08 -13.42 -21.81
N ILE A 168 8.10 -14.57 -22.45
CA ILE A 168 7.39 -14.83 -23.72
C ILE A 168 5.99 -15.35 -23.46
N SER A 169 5.90 -16.41 -22.60
CA SER A 169 4.63 -17.06 -22.33
C SER A 169 4.57 -17.63 -20.92
N VAL A 170 3.34 -17.78 -20.42
CA VAL A 170 3.04 -18.43 -19.14
C VAL A 170 2.00 -19.54 -19.40
N ASN A 171 2.32 -20.79 -19.01
CA ASN A 171 1.49 -21.97 -19.29
C ASN A 171 1.14 -22.14 -20.79
N GLY A 172 2.01 -21.68 -21.68
CA GLY A 172 1.81 -21.70 -23.12
C GLY A 172 1.02 -20.53 -23.69
N GLU A 173 0.44 -19.66 -22.85
CA GLU A 173 -0.27 -18.46 -23.29
C GLU A 173 0.72 -17.30 -23.45
N PRO A 174 0.79 -16.67 -24.64
CA PRO A 174 1.66 -15.52 -24.89
C PRO A 174 1.30 -14.34 -24.00
N LEU A 175 2.32 -13.63 -23.49
CA LEU A 175 2.09 -12.40 -22.72
C LEU A 175 2.11 -11.13 -23.59
N GLN A 176 2.63 -11.18 -24.79
CA GLN A 176 2.74 -9.99 -25.66
C GLN A 176 1.38 -9.34 -25.90
N GLY A 177 1.31 -8.01 -25.69
CA GLY A 177 0.09 -7.24 -25.88
C GLY A 177 -0.86 -7.21 -24.66
N LEU A 178 -0.54 -7.95 -23.59
CA LEU A 178 -1.22 -7.80 -22.31
C LEU A 178 -0.67 -6.57 -21.57
N ASP A 179 -1.48 -5.98 -20.69
CA ASP A 179 -0.97 -4.99 -19.73
C ASP A 179 -0.11 -5.67 -18.67
N GLY A 180 0.73 -4.87 -17.96
CA GLY A 180 1.67 -5.39 -16.98
C GLY A 180 1.02 -6.07 -15.77
N GLU A 181 -0.19 -5.64 -15.38
CA GLU A 181 -0.94 -6.24 -14.28
C GLU A 181 -1.47 -7.62 -14.66
N THR A 182 -2.06 -7.74 -15.84
CA THR A 182 -2.55 -9.01 -16.39
C THR A 182 -1.40 -10.02 -16.56
N ALA A 183 -0.24 -9.58 -17.07
CA ALA A 183 0.95 -10.40 -17.20
C ALA A 183 1.48 -10.86 -15.82
N ALA A 184 1.53 -9.95 -14.84
CA ALA A 184 1.92 -10.30 -13.47
C ALA A 184 0.94 -11.28 -12.81
N LYS A 185 -0.37 -11.11 -13.06
CA LYS A 185 -1.43 -12.01 -12.55
C LYS A 185 -1.28 -13.44 -13.08
N ALA A 186 -0.84 -13.62 -14.32
CA ALA A 186 -0.57 -14.94 -14.89
C ALA A 186 0.55 -15.71 -14.14
N LEU A 187 1.54 -14.96 -13.61
CA LEU A 187 2.64 -15.55 -12.82
C LEU A 187 2.24 -15.86 -11.38
N ARG A 188 1.21 -15.20 -10.84
CA ARG A 188 0.65 -15.47 -9.50
C ARG A 188 -0.20 -16.72 -9.48
N GLY A 189 -0.54 -17.18 -8.28
CA GLY A 189 -1.47 -18.29 -8.07
C GLY A 189 -1.14 -19.06 -6.79
N LYS A 190 -2.00 -20.02 -6.46
CA LYS A 190 -1.99 -20.77 -5.20
C LYS A 190 -0.60 -21.36 -4.89
N GLN A 191 -0.13 -21.11 -3.66
CA GLN A 191 1.12 -21.71 -3.16
C GLN A 191 1.17 -23.23 -3.42
N GLY A 192 2.32 -23.69 -3.90
CA GLY A 192 2.56 -25.10 -4.23
C GLY A 192 2.09 -25.51 -5.63
N SER A 193 1.29 -24.70 -6.33
CA SER A 193 0.97 -24.95 -7.74
C SER A 193 2.17 -24.70 -8.64
N SER A 194 2.22 -25.39 -9.79
CA SER A 194 3.28 -25.20 -10.78
C SER A 194 2.82 -24.28 -11.90
N VAL A 195 3.78 -23.58 -12.50
CA VAL A 195 3.58 -22.76 -13.70
C VAL A 195 4.76 -22.95 -14.63
N ASP A 196 4.48 -23.08 -15.93
CA ASP A 196 5.50 -23.14 -16.96
C ASP A 196 5.74 -21.74 -17.53
N VAL A 197 6.98 -21.24 -17.43
CA VAL A 197 7.37 -19.90 -17.89
C VAL A 197 8.41 -20.06 -19.00
N GLU A 198 8.13 -19.47 -20.16
CA GLU A 198 9.08 -19.40 -21.26
C GLU A 198 9.68 -18.00 -21.33
N ILE A 199 11.00 -17.95 -21.42
CA ILE A 199 11.75 -16.68 -21.57
C ILE A 199 12.62 -16.69 -22.84
N ALA A 200 12.93 -15.51 -23.35
CA ALA A 200 14.00 -15.27 -24.31
C ALA A 200 15.11 -14.46 -23.66
N ARG A 201 16.31 -15.00 -23.70
CA ARG A 201 17.52 -14.35 -23.17
C ARG A 201 18.43 -13.92 -24.29
N VAL A 202 18.89 -12.68 -24.27
CA VAL A 202 19.92 -12.19 -25.19
C VAL A 202 21.26 -12.84 -24.83
N ILE A 203 21.85 -13.56 -25.78
CA ILE A 203 23.22 -14.08 -25.64
C ILE A 203 24.15 -13.08 -26.34
N ASN A 204 25.07 -12.46 -25.59
CA ASN A 204 26.10 -11.61 -26.17
C ASN A 204 26.90 -12.41 -27.18
N VAL A 205 26.93 -11.95 -28.43
CA VAL A 205 27.84 -12.46 -29.45
C VAL A 205 29.27 -12.06 -29.04
N VAL A 206 30.14 -13.05 -28.92
CA VAL A 206 31.58 -12.82 -28.64
C VAL A 206 32.11 -11.86 -29.72
N PRO A 207 32.82 -10.76 -29.37
CA PRO A 207 33.43 -9.88 -30.37
C PRO A 207 34.55 -10.65 -31.07
N GLY A 208 34.34 -11.05 -32.30
CA GLY A 208 35.36 -11.80 -33.07
C GLY A 208 34.92 -12.23 -34.46
N GLU A 209 33.66 -12.28 -34.79
CA GLU A 209 33.17 -12.79 -36.07
C GLU A 209 32.46 -11.77 -36.97
N ALA A 210 32.40 -10.51 -36.62
CA ALA A 210 31.85 -9.47 -37.45
C ALA A 210 33.00 -8.60 -38.02
N GLY A 211 33.25 -8.70 -39.33
CA GLY A 211 34.15 -7.80 -40.03
C GLY A 211 33.65 -6.34 -39.95
N PRO A 212 34.55 -5.34 -40.15
CA PRO A 212 34.25 -3.93 -39.95
C PRO A 212 33.14 -3.48 -40.91
N GLY A 213 31.97 -3.17 -40.37
CA GLY A 213 30.87 -2.53 -41.10
C GLY A 213 29.49 -3.20 -41.07
N LYS A 214 29.27 -4.29 -40.35
CA LYS A 214 27.94 -4.87 -40.20
C LYS A 214 27.67 -5.17 -38.73
N LEU A 215 27.01 -4.26 -38.02
CA LEU A 215 26.20 -4.60 -36.88
C LEU A 215 25.04 -5.46 -37.40
N SER A 216 25.17 -6.80 -37.33
CA SER A 216 24.08 -7.70 -37.64
C SER A 216 23.06 -7.58 -36.51
N GLU A 217 21.88 -7.12 -36.83
CA GLU A 217 20.68 -6.99 -35.97
C GLU A 217 20.12 -8.32 -35.46
N GLU A 218 20.88 -9.39 -35.47
CA GLU A 218 20.46 -10.68 -34.89
C GLU A 218 21.21 -10.95 -33.57
N ALA A 219 20.82 -10.21 -32.51
CA ALA A 219 21.05 -10.69 -31.17
C ALA A 219 20.39 -12.08 -31.08
N ARG A 220 21.19 -13.16 -30.97
CA ARG A 220 20.65 -14.51 -30.84
C ARG A 220 19.88 -14.61 -29.54
N LEU A 221 18.56 -14.76 -29.64
CA LEU A 221 17.69 -15.02 -28.49
C LEU A 221 17.74 -16.52 -28.17
N GLN A 222 18.12 -16.85 -26.97
CA GLN A 222 18.02 -18.21 -26.44
C GLN A 222 16.70 -18.37 -25.71
N HIS A 223 15.81 -19.20 -26.22
CA HIS A 223 14.58 -19.57 -25.55
C HIS A 223 14.86 -20.63 -24.47
N LYS A 224 14.29 -20.40 -23.28
CA LYS A 224 14.37 -21.32 -22.15
C LYS A 224 12.99 -21.50 -21.54
N ARG A 225 12.67 -22.70 -21.12
CA ARG A 225 11.46 -23.04 -20.38
C ARG A 225 11.79 -23.45 -18.98
N PHE A 226 11.04 -22.89 -18.02
CA PHE A 226 11.19 -23.16 -16.60
C PHE A 226 9.86 -23.63 -16.05
N ARG A 227 9.86 -24.77 -15.36
CA ARG A 227 8.73 -25.20 -14.57
C ARG A 227 8.96 -24.75 -13.14
N LEU A 228 8.23 -23.73 -12.70
CA LEU A 228 8.39 -23.08 -11.42
C LEU A 228 7.26 -23.53 -10.48
N ARG A 229 7.59 -23.75 -9.21
CA ARG A 229 6.60 -23.97 -8.17
C ARG A 229 6.31 -22.62 -7.52
N ARG A 230 5.03 -22.23 -7.45
CA ARG A 230 4.64 -20.98 -6.78
C ARG A 230 4.87 -21.11 -5.28
N GLU A 231 5.53 -20.13 -4.70
CA GLU A 231 5.83 -20.03 -3.28
C GLU A 231 5.27 -18.69 -2.76
N ARG A 232 5.18 -18.56 -1.44
CA ARG A 232 5.04 -17.25 -0.83
C ARG A 232 6.36 -16.52 -0.97
N VAL A 233 6.33 -15.40 -1.66
CA VAL A 233 7.51 -14.59 -1.91
C VAL A 233 7.37 -13.31 -1.13
N GLN A 234 8.26 -13.11 -0.15
CA GLN A 234 8.33 -11.84 0.58
C GLN A 234 9.14 -10.84 -0.23
N LEU A 235 8.51 -9.74 -0.59
CA LEU A 235 9.18 -8.59 -1.18
C LEU A 235 9.65 -7.69 -0.04
N SER A 236 10.96 -7.38 0.03
CA SER A 236 11.35 -6.25 0.86
C SER A 236 10.73 -4.98 0.29
N PRO A 237 9.94 -4.23 1.06
CA PRO A 237 9.38 -2.98 0.60
C PRO A 237 10.40 -1.84 0.59
N ILE A 238 11.67 -2.13 0.94
CA ILE A 238 12.75 -1.17 1.10
C ILE A 238 13.79 -1.38 0.01
N PHE A 239 14.17 -0.27 -0.63
CA PHE A 239 15.42 -0.12 -1.35
C PHE A 239 16.28 0.91 -0.61
N ALA A 240 17.60 0.66 -0.50
CA ALA A 240 18.49 1.56 0.20
C ALA A 240 19.86 1.62 -0.50
N THR A 241 20.43 2.82 -0.58
CA THR A 241 21.78 3.06 -1.10
C THR A 241 22.39 4.30 -0.45
N ALA A 242 23.72 4.40 -0.44
CA ALA A 242 24.42 5.63 -0.11
C ALA A 242 24.48 6.53 -1.34
N LEU A 243 24.19 7.82 -1.16
CA LEU A 243 24.41 8.88 -2.14
C LEU A 243 25.63 9.70 -1.73
N HIS A 244 26.48 9.99 -2.69
CA HIS A 244 27.70 10.78 -2.46
C HIS A 244 27.57 12.12 -3.18
N THR A 245 27.60 13.22 -2.45
CA THR A 245 27.52 14.56 -3.04
C THR A 245 28.88 15.05 -3.55
N GLU A 246 28.86 16.03 -4.44
CA GLU A 246 30.08 16.67 -4.94
C GLU A 246 30.89 17.35 -3.83
N GLU A 247 30.20 17.82 -2.76
CA GLU A 247 30.82 18.43 -1.58
C GLU A 247 31.49 17.41 -0.64
N GLY A 248 31.36 16.12 -0.93
CA GLY A 248 31.95 15.02 -0.18
C GLY A 248 31.11 14.49 0.98
N HIS A 249 29.85 14.89 1.11
CA HIS A 249 28.91 14.32 2.07
C HIS A 249 28.37 12.97 1.59
N THR A 250 27.99 12.12 2.55
CA THR A 250 27.36 10.85 2.27
C THR A 250 25.98 10.79 2.95
N TYR A 251 24.92 10.62 2.17
CA TYR A 251 23.55 10.50 2.68
C TYR A 251 22.97 9.11 2.42
N GLY A 252 22.25 8.58 3.40
CA GLY A 252 21.52 7.33 3.27
C GLY A 252 20.17 7.55 2.60
N TYR A 253 20.00 7.10 1.36
CA TYR A 253 18.74 7.12 0.66
C TYR A 253 17.96 5.81 0.90
N ILE A 254 16.70 5.92 1.31
CA ILE A 254 15.84 4.78 1.61
C ILE A 254 14.48 5.00 0.97
N ARG A 255 14.17 4.25 -0.09
CA ARG A 255 12.87 4.25 -0.72
C ARG A 255 11.98 3.18 -0.11
N MET A 256 10.76 3.57 0.27
CA MET A 256 9.73 2.67 0.79
C MET A 256 8.60 2.54 -0.22
N LEU A 257 8.30 1.30 -0.64
CA LEU A 257 7.24 1.03 -1.61
C LEU A 257 5.85 0.88 -0.97
N ASN A 258 5.79 0.33 0.24
CA ASN A 258 4.56 0.17 1.03
C ASN A 258 4.88 -0.08 2.51
N PHE A 259 3.84 -0.09 3.34
CA PHE A 259 3.92 -0.40 4.77
C PHE A 259 3.45 -1.84 5.04
N SER A 260 4.27 -2.83 4.69
CA SER A 260 4.04 -4.24 5.01
C SER A 260 4.53 -4.59 6.43
N ARG A 261 4.21 -5.80 6.91
CA ARG A 261 4.67 -6.29 8.22
C ARG A 261 6.20 -6.35 8.40
N GLN A 262 6.94 -6.45 7.29
CA GLN A 262 8.41 -6.59 7.33
C GLN A 262 9.13 -5.24 7.24
N VAL A 263 8.42 -4.16 6.90
CA VAL A 263 9.04 -2.88 6.58
C VAL A 263 9.91 -2.31 7.70
N SER A 264 9.49 -2.43 8.95
CA SER A 264 10.27 -1.90 10.09
C SER A 264 11.57 -2.68 10.30
N ASN A 265 11.56 -4.00 10.14
CA ASN A 265 12.77 -4.81 10.23
C ASN A 265 13.74 -4.51 9.08
N ASP A 266 13.23 -4.36 7.87
CA ASP A 266 14.05 -4.06 6.69
C ASP A 266 14.58 -2.63 6.76
N MET A 267 13.78 -1.65 7.21
CA MET A 267 14.24 -0.28 7.51
C MET A 267 15.38 -0.29 8.52
N LYS A 268 15.25 -1.05 9.61
CA LYS A 268 16.29 -1.17 10.63
C LYS A 268 17.59 -1.71 10.06
N LYS A 269 17.55 -2.73 9.20
CA LYS A 269 18.73 -3.28 8.51
C LYS A 269 19.35 -2.23 7.59
N ALA A 270 18.52 -1.54 6.79
CA ALA A 270 18.96 -0.50 5.87
C ALA A 270 19.69 0.63 6.60
N VAL A 271 19.06 1.22 7.62
CA VAL A 271 19.66 2.29 8.43
C VAL A 271 20.97 1.84 9.08
N THR A 272 20.99 0.62 9.66
CA THR A 272 22.18 0.08 10.32
C THR A 272 23.35 -0.08 9.33
N GLN A 273 23.07 -0.48 8.10
CA GLN A 273 24.10 -0.62 7.08
C GLN A 273 24.58 0.74 6.58
N LEU A 274 23.68 1.65 6.25
CA LEU A 274 24.01 2.99 5.79
C LEU A 274 24.83 3.79 6.82
N LEU A 275 24.55 3.62 8.12
CA LEU A 275 25.40 4.19 9.18
C LEU A 275 26.83 3.64 9.16
N LYS A 276 27.02 2.33 8.85
CA LYS A 276 28.35 1.73 8.69
C LYS A 276 29.05 2.24 7.44
N ASP A 277 28.29 2.55 6.40
CA ASP A 277 28.79 3.10 5.14
C ASP A 277 29.09 4.61 5.24
N GLY A 278 28.92 5.20 6.44
CA GLY A 278 29.31 6.57 6.74
C GLY A 278 28.25 7.62 6.46
N SER A 279 26.97 7.26 6.41
CA SER A 279 25.89 8.24 6.19
C SER A 279 25.82 9.27 7.31
N GLU A 280 25.81 10.55 6.93
CA GLU A 280 25.76 11.74 7.80
C GLU A 280 24.32 12.30 7.94
N GLY A 281 23.40 11.84 7.11
CA GLY A 281 21.98 12.17 7.12
C GLY A 281 21.18 11.17 6.31
N PHE A 282 19.84 11.28 6.33
CA PHE A 282 18.97 10.31 5.70
C PHE A 282 17.87 10.98 4.88
N ILE A 283 17.54 10.36 3.73
CA ILE A 283 16.42 10.70 2.87
C ILE A 283 15.51 9.48 2.82
N ILE A 284 14.27 9.61 3.35
CA ILE A 284 13.22 8.60 3.19
C ILE A 284 12.34 9.00 2.02
N ASP A 285 12.26 8.17 0.99
CA ASP A 285 11.41 8.42 -0.18
C ASP A 285 10.10 7.62 -0.08
N LEU A 286 9.00 8.35 0.17
CA LEU A 286 7.62 7.85 0.20
C LEU A 286 6.83 8.19 -1.06
N ARG A 287 7.46 8.71 -2.10
CA ARG A 287 6.78 9.03 -3.36
C ARG A 287 6.21 7.77 -3.98
N ASN A 288 4.95 7.85 -4.44
CA ASN A 288 4.17 6.72 -4.98
C ASN A 288 3.94 5.56 -3.98
N ASN A 289 4.07 5.82 -2.67
CA ASN A 289 3.78 4.82 -1.65
C ASN A 289 2.31 4.96 -1.19
N PRO A 290 1.42 4.01 -1.53
CA PRO A 290 -0.01 4.11 -1.22
C PRO A 290 -0.34 3.88 0.26
N GLY A 291 0.69 3.63 1.09
CA GLY A 291 0.53 3.30 2.50
C GLY A 291 0.59 1.80 2.77
N GLY A 292 -0.27 1.33 3.64
CA GLY A 292 -0.34 -0.05 4.11
C GLY A 292 -0.76 -0.11 5.58
N LEU A 293 -0.13 -1.01 6.36
CA LEU A 293 -0.49 -1.22 7.76
C LEU A 293 -0.12 -0.02 8.64
N VAL A 294 -1.10 0.53 9.36
CA VAL A 294 -0.89 1.62 10.33
C VAL A 294 0.08 1.21 11.44
N THR A 295 0.01 -0.04 11.89
CA THR A 295 0.96 -0.59 12.88
C THR A 295 2.39 -0.53 12.38
N SER A 296 2.61 -0.78 11.10
CA SER A 296 3.94 -0.68 10.48
C SER A 296 4.43 0.76 10.38
N ALA A 297 3.53 1.73 10.17
CA ALA A 297 3.89 3.15 10.24
C ALA A 297 4.37 3.56 11.64
N LEU A 298 3.68 3.09 12.70
CA LEU A 298 4.11 3.30 14.08
C LEU A 298 5.48 2.68 14.38
N GLU A 299 5.70 1.44 13.91
CA GLU A 299 6.98 0.76 14.07
C GLU A 299 8.11 1.50 13.34
N VAL A 300 7.87 1.96 12.10
CA VAL A 300 8.86 2.76 11.36
C VAL A 300 9.12 4.09 12.05
N ALA A 301 8.08 4.80 12.50
CA ALA A 301 8.21 6.05 13.23
C ALA A 301 9.08 5.87 14.49
N SER A 302 8.94 4.74 15.20
CA SER A 302 9.75 4.41 16.38
C SER A 302 11.24 4.20 16.10
N LEU A 303 11.62 3.98 14.85
CA LEU A 303 13.03 3.88 14.44
C LEU A 303 13.68 5.26 14.26
N TRP A 304 12.87 6.32 14.15
CA TRP A 304 13.33 7.69 13.88
C TRP A 304 13.06 8.67 15.02
N MET A 305 12.17 8.35 15.96
CA MET A 305 11.79 9.22 17.08
C MET A 305 12.00 8.53 18.41
N ASN A 306 12.38 9.32 19.43
CA ASN A 306 12.56 8.78 20.78
C ASN A 306 11.21 8.62 21.46
N GLY A 307 10.91 7.41 21.93
CA GLY A 307 9.68 7.10 22.65
C GLY A 307 9.63 7.74 24.05
N ASP A 308 10.77 8.05 24.67
CA ASP A 308 10.85 8.67 25.99
C ASP A 308 10.25 10.09 26.01
N ASP A 309 10.25 10.77 24.87
CA ASP A 309 9.61 12.08 24.68
C ASP A 309 8.08 11.97 24.48
N HIS A 310 7.56 10.74 24.40
CA HIS A 310 6.16 10.43 24.13
C HIS A 310 5.55 11.19 22.95
N PRO A 311 6.23 11.28 21.79
CA PRO A 311 5.72 12.04 20.66
C PRO A 311 4.40 11.44 20.18
N THR A 312 3.43 12.31 19.89
CA THR A 312 2.20 11.91 19.20
C THR A 312 2.52 11.60 17.75
N ILE A 313 2.14 10.43 17.26
CA ILE A 313 2.36 10.03 15.87
C ILE A 313 1.19 10.43 15.01
N PHE A 314 -0.03 10.22 15.52
CA PHE A 314 -1.27 10.73 14.94
C PHE A 314 -2.35 10.75 16.01
N SER A 315 -3.45 11.43 15.72
CA SER A 315 -4.64 11.42 16.55
C SER A 315 -5.79 10.74 15.80
N ILE A 316 -6.74 10.17 16.52
CA ILE A 316 -7.95 9.57 15.95
C ILE A 316 -9.13 10.48 16.23
N SER A 317 -9.94 10.74 15.22
CA SER A 317 -11.25 11.36 15.35
C SER A 317 -12.32 10.30 15.08
N GLY A 318 -13.29 10.21 15.98
CA GLY A 318 -14.45 9.35 15.81
C GLY A 318 -15.46 9.90 14.80
N ARG A 319 -16.69 9.39 14.88
CA ARG A 319 -17.80 9.74 14.01
C ARG A 319 -18.11 11.24 14.04
N ASP A 320 -18.31 11.82 12.86
CA ASP A 320 -18.75 13.20 12.74
C ASP A 320 -20.20 13.34 13.22
N MET A 321 -20.40 14.26 14.15
CA MET A 321 -21.77 14.58 14.60
C MET A 321 -22.35 15.66 13.69
N PRO A 322 -23.64 15.57 13.29
CA PRO A 322 -24.30 16.56 12.47
C PRO A 322 -24.13 17.97 13.06
N GLY A 323 -23.60 18.91 12.26
CA GLY A 323 -23.36 20.30 12.67
C GLY A 323 -22.04 20.55 13.40
N ALA A 324 -21.19 19.57 13.66
CA ALA A 324 -19.86 19.76 14.20
C ALA A 324 -18.94 20.41 13.13
N LYS A 325 -18.26 21.50 13.49
CA LYS A 325 -17.36 22.21 12.55
C LYS A 325 -15.96 21.59 12.46
N ASN A 326 -15.53 20.88 13.50
CA ASN A 326 -14.21 20.25 13.56
C ASN A 326 -14.32 18.82 14.08
N PRO A 327 -13.47 17.91 13.61
CA PRO A 327 -13.38 16.55 14.14
C PRO A 327 -13.00 16.59 15.62
N VAL A 328 -13.67 15.77 16.42
CA VAL A 328 -13.36 15.61 17.84
C VAL A 328 -12.28 14.56 17.99
N ILE A 329 -11.10 14.93 18.52
CA ILE A 329 -10.05 13.97 18.85
C ILE A 329 -10.57 13.04 19.93
N THR A 330 -10.63 11.75 19.64
CA THR A 330 -11.07 10.71 20.57
C THR A 330 -9.88 10.01 21.21
N GLU A 331 -8.73 9.97 20.53
CA GLU A 331 -7.53 9.28 20.99
C GLU A 331 -6.27 9.89 20.37
N GLU A 332 -5.19 9.99 21.16
CA GLU A 332 -3.85 10.31 20.68
C GLU A 332 -2.98 9.06 20.69
N VAL A 333 -2.41 8.71 19.57
CA VAL A 333 -1.49 7.57 19.43
C VAL A 333 -0.06 8.06 19.58
N LYS A 334 0.56 7.69 20.71
CA LYS A 334 1.91 8.13 21.10
C LYS A 334 2.89 6.95 21.11
N LEU A 335 4.14 7.22 20.78
CA LEU A 335 5.22 6.30 21.10
C LEU A 335 5.38 6.23 22.64
N GLN A 336 5.50 5.02 23.14
CA GLN A 336 5.55 4.79 24.59
C GLN A 336 6.97 4.56 25.10
N GLN A 337 7.82 3.97 24.28
CA GLN A 337 9.21 3.58 24.61
C GLN A 337 10.00 3.35 23.32
N GLY A 338 11.31 3.36 23.45
CA GLY A 338 12.25 3.09 22.36
C GLY A 338 13.14 4.29 22.07
N HIS A 339 14.29 4.00 21.45
CA HIS A 339 15.22 5.03 21.04
C HIS A 339 15.32 5.01 19.52
N ALA A 340 15.40 6.19 18.92
CA ALA A 340 15.70 6.32 17.51
C ALA A 340 17.02 5.60 17.18
N LEU A 341 17.10 4.98 16.00
CA LEU A 341 18.34 4.34 15.54
C LEU A 341 19.46 5.36 15.35
N THR A 342 19.09 6.59 15.02
CA THR A 342 19.99 7.71 14.82
C THR A 342 19.27 9.04 15.03
N ASN A 343 20.03 10.05 15.47
CA ASN A 343 19.57 11.45 15.55
C ASN A 343 20.12 12.30 14.41
N LEU A 344 20.79 11.70 13.43
CA LEU A 344 21.28 12.40 12.24
C LEU A 344 20.13 13.11 11.51
N PRO A 345 20.42 14.19 10.77
CA PRO A 345 19.43 14.90 9.98
C PRO A 345 18.57 13.95 9.10
N LEU A 346 17.29 14.27 8.97
CA LEU A 346 16.32 13.48 8.24
C LEU A 346 15.45 14.35 7.37
N THR A 347 15.22 13.91 6.13
CA THR A 347 14.28 14.50 5.19
C THR A 347 13.38 13.42 4.60
N VAL A 348 12.11 13.73 4.36
CA VAL A 348 11.13 12.81 3.78
C VAL A 348 10.60 13.36 2.47
N LEU A 349 10.72 12.59 1.39
CA LEU A 349 10.17 12.93 0.08
C LEU A 349 8.75 12.39 -0.07
N VAL A 350 7.81 13.21 -0.53
CA VAL A 350 6.41 12.86 -0.76
C VAL A 350 5.88 13.40 -2.08
N ASN A 351 4.80 12.79 -2.59
CA ASN A 351 4.06 13.31 -3.74
C ASN A 351 2.55 13.02 -3.60
N LYS A 352 1.76 13.38 -4.61
CA LYS A 352 0.30 13.19 -4.65
C LYS A 352 -0.16 11.74 -4.50
N GLN A 353 0.72 10.75 -4.66
CA GLN A 353 0.43 9.34 -4.50
C GLN A 353 0.92 8.76 -3.17
N SER A 354 1.59 9.57 -2.34
CA SER A 354 1.89 9.23 -0.95
C SER A 354 0.60 9.27 -0.14
N ALA A 355 0.12 8.11 0.34
CA ALA A 355 -1.21 8.02 0.94
C ALA A 355 -1.22 7.23 2.27
N SER A 356 -2.24 7.47 3.11
CA SER A 356 -2.55 6.64 4.31
C SER A 356 -1.36 6.56 5.28
N ALA A 357 -0.77 5.36 5.51
CA ALA A 357 0.37 5.15 6.39
C ALA A 357 1.59 6.03 6.04
N SER A 358 1.77 6.39 4.75
CA SER A 358 2.78 7.36 4.32
C SER A 358 2.51 8.75 4.87
N GLU A 359 1.24 9.16 4.92
CA GLU A 359 0.82 10.46 5.46
C GLU A 359 0.94 10.50 6.97
N ILE A 360 0.68 9.37 7.65
CA ILE A 360 0.94 9.22 9.09
C ILE A 360 2.42 9.45 9.39
N LEU A 361 3.32 8.77 8.67
CA LEU A 361 4.76 8.90 8.90
C LEU A 361 5.26 10.31 8.56
N ALA A 362 4.88 10.86 7.41
CA ALA A 362 5.29 12.20 6.98
C ALA A 362 4.79 13.27 7.96
N GLY A 363 3.51 13.22 8.37
CA GLY A 363 2.92 14.12 9.35
C GLY A 363 3.60 14.02 10.72
N ALA A 364 3.89 12.80 11.17
CA ALA A 364 4.59 12.58 12.43
C ALA A 364 6.00 13.18 12.42
N ILE A 365 6.79 12.94 11.37
CA ILE A 365 8.16 13.47 11.27
C ILE A 365 8.15 15.00 11.22
N LYS A 366 7.26 15.57 10.40
CA LYS A 366 7.12 17.02 10.24
C LYS A 366 6.72 17.72 11.55
N GLU A 367 5.61 17.31 12.14
CA GLU A 367 5.01 18.03 13.26
C GLU A 367 5.72 17.80 14.60
N ASN A 368 6.43 16.66 14.76
CA ASN A 368 7.37 16.47 15.86
C ASN A 368 8.74 17.11 15.60
N LYS A 369 8.93 17.83 14.49
CA LYS A 369 10.19 18.51 14.12
C LYS A 369 11.38 17.55 14.05
N ARG A 370 11.14 16.29 13.69
CA ARG A 370 12.20 15.30 13.53
C ARG A 370 12.95 15.46 12.21
N GLY A 371 12.30 15.98 11.21
CA GLY A 371 12.83 16.23 9.87
C GLY A 371 11.86 17.02 9.03
N ASP A 372 12.31 17.46 7.86
CA ASP A 372 11.48 18.17 6.91
C ASP A 372 10.84 17.22 5.89
N VAL A 373 9.68 17.62 5.40
CA VAL A 373 8.94 16.95 4.33
C VAL A 373 9.07 17.79 3.07
N ILE A 374 9.55 17.20 1.99
CA ILE A 374 9.83 17.86 0.71
C ILE A 374 9.02 17.19 -0.40
N GLY A 375 8.48 17.96 -1.32
CA GLY A 375 7.77 17.48 -2.49
C GLY A 375 6.45 18.15 -2.74
N GLU A 376 5.42 17.38 -3.07
CA GLU A 376 4.05 17.84 -3.30
C GLU A 376 3.14 17.45 -2.14
N ASN A 377 1.96 18.10 -2.04
CA ASN A 377 0.91 17.66 -1.12
C ASN A 377 0.62 16.18 -1.33
N THR A 378 0.45 15.45 -0.23
CA THR A 378 0.12 14.03 -0.29
C THR A 378 -1.33 13.79 -0.72
N PHE A 379 -1.76 12.55 -0.81
CA PHE A 379 -3.05 12.15 -1.38
C PHE A 379 -4.27 12.65 -0.59
N GLY A 380 -4.20 12.67 0.74
CA GLY A 380 -5.34 13.00 1.59
C GLY A 380 -6.26 11.82 1.90
N LYS A 381 -5.71 10.62 2.12
CA LYS A 381 -6.48 9.46 2.57
C LYS A 381 -6.38 9.31 4.09
N ALA A 382 -7.23 10.01 4.82
CA ALA A 382 -7.23 10.00 6.28
C ALA A 382 -8.21 9.01 6.91
N LYS A 383 -9.11 8.41 6.15
CA LYS A 383 -10.16 7.52 6.68
C LYS A 383 -9.59 6.16 7.10
N ILE A 384 -10.05 5.69 8.26
CA ILE A 384 -9.73 4.38 8.82
C ILE A 384 -10.92 3.46 8.56
N GLN A 385 -10.65 2.30 7.93
CA GLN A 385 -11.66 1.30 7.65
C GLN A 385 -11.63 0.18 8.69
N SER A 386 -12.82 -0.29 9.07
CA SER A 386 -13.02 -1.58 9.75
C SER A 386 -13.64 -2.59 8.80
N ILE A 387 -13.30 -3.86 9.00
CA ILE A 387 -13.82 -4.97 8.23
C ILE A 387 -14.80 -5.73 9.12
N PHE A 388 -16.02 -5.91 8.63
CA PHE A 388 -17.07 -6.67 9.28
C PHE A 388 -17.42 -7.88 8.42
N GLU A 389 -17.24 -9.09 8.97
CA GLU A 389 -17.70 -10.31 8.31
C GLU A 389 -19.22 -10.41 8.44
N LEU A 390 -19.90 -10.67 7.33
CA LEU A 390 -21.35 -10.82 7.27
C LEU A 390 -21.76 -12.30 7.37
N ASN A 391 -23.02 -12.55 7.76
CA ASN A 391 -23.52 -13.91 8.02
C ASN A 391 -23.51 -14.84 6.79
N ASP A 392 -23.41 -14.29 5.57
CA ASP A 392 -23.30 -15.05 4.32
C ASP A 392 -21.85 -15.35 3.90
N GLY A 393 -20.86 -14.98 4.75
CA GLY A 393 -19.42 -15.14 4.49
C GLY A 393 -18.83 -14.04 3.61
N SER A 394 -19.60 -13.05 3.20
CA SER A 394 -19.12 -11.82 2.58
C SER A 394 -18.55 -10.86 3.65
N ALA A 395 -17.95 -9.76 3.25
CA ALA A 395 -17.47 -8.75 4.17
C ALA A 395 -17.92 -7.35 3.79
N LEU A 396 -18.09 -6.51 4.79
CA LEU A 396 -18.35 -5.09 4.66
C LEU A 396 -17.15 -4.32 5.18
N ILE A 397 -16.58 -3.47 4.36
CA ILE A 397 -15.49 -2.55 4.72
C ILE A 397 -16.14 -1.18 4.92
N VAL A 398 -16.02 -0.60 6.11
CA VAL A 398 -16.67 0.68 6.46
C VAL A 398 -15.63 1.67 6.97
N SER A 399 -15.70 2.91 6.49
CA SER A 399 -14.96 4.03 7.08
C SER A 399 -15.59 4.41 8.42
N VAL A 400 -14.90 4.10 9.54
CA VAL A 400 -15.45 4.24 10.89
C VAL A 400 -14.86 5.42 11.66
N SER A 401 -13.67 5.88 11.29
CA SER A 401 -12.95 6.97 11.91
C SER A 401 -11.94 7.58 10.94
N ARG A 402 -11.27 8.63 11.36
CA ARG A 402 -10.15 9.21 10.61
C ARG A 402 -8.98 9.46 11.53
N TYR A 403 -7.78 9.44 10.98
CA TYR A 403 -6.62 9.96 11.66
C TYR A 403 -6.38 11.43 11.30
N LEU A 404 -5.87 12.15 12.26
CA LEU A 404 -5.42 13.53 12.17
C LEU A 404 -3.90 13.51 12.38
N THR A 405 -3.22 14.54 11.91
CA THR A 405 -1.80 14.71 12.22
C THR A 405 -1.58 14.86 13.74
N PRO A 406 -0.35 14.79 14.25
CA PRO A 406 -0.04 15.01 15.66
C PRO A 406 -0.66 16.29 16.24
N MET A 407 -0.67 17.39 15.47
CA MET A 407 -1.26 18.68 15.88
C MET A 407 -2.79 18.75 15.67
N GLY A 408 -3.43 17.65 15.30
CA GLY A 408 -4.88 17.59 15.11
C GLY A 408 -5.37 18.11 13.75
N THR A 409 -4.48 18.29 12.77
CA THR A 409 -4.89 18.74 11.42
C THR A 409 -5.61 17.62 10.68
N ASN A 410 -6.80 17.92 10.16
CA ASN A 410 -7.52 17.04 9.26
C ASN A 410 -6.90 17.09 7.86
N ILE A 411 -6.35 15.99 7.41
CA ILE A 411 -5.73 15.85 6.08
C ILE A 411 -6.63 15.13 5.06
N ASP A 412 -7.86 14.79 5.45
CA ASP A 412 -8.79 14.11 4.54
C ASP A 412 -9.07 14.99 3.31
N THR A 413 -8.85 14.44 2.11
CA THR A 413 -8.93 15.11 0.81
C THR A 413 -7.92 16.23 0.53
N VAL A 414 -7.11 16.63 1.53
CA VAL A 414 -6.16 17.75 1.43
C VAL A 414 -4.70 17.27 1.38
N GLY A 415 -4.41 16.22 2.13
CA GLY A 415 -3.05 15.68 2.29
C GLY A 415 -2.17 16.45 3.27
N VAL A 416 -0.97 15.91 3.50
CA VAL A 416 0.09 16.57 4.26
C VAL A 416 0.80 17.55 3.33
N THR A 417 0.79 18.83 3.69
CA THR A 417 1.54 19.86 2.96
C THR A 417 3.02 19.77 3.31
N PRO A 418 3.94 19.69 2.35
CA PRO A 418 5.38 19.63 2.62
C PRO A 418 5.91 20.95 3.24
N ASN A 419 7.10 20.89 3.85
CA ASN A 419 7.83 22.07 4.32
C ASN A 419 8.43 22.84 3.14
N LEU A 420 8.99 22.12 2.19
CA LEU A 420 9.60 22.64 0.96
C LEU A 420 8.92 22.01 -0.25
N SER A 421 8.46 22.86 -1.16
CA SER A 421 7.85 22.39 -2.40
C SER A 421 8.91 21.95 -3.39
N CYS A 422 8.76 20.76 -3.95
CA CYS A 422 9.53 20.28 -5.08
C CYS A 422 8.60 19.54 -6.04
N THR A 423 8.59 19.94 -7.30
CA THR A 423 7.84 19.26 -8.35
C THR A 423 8.81 18.57 -9.30
N PHE A 424 8.47 17.37 -9.75
CA PHE A 424 9.23 16.71 -10.80
C PHE A 424 9.17 17.54 -12.09
N GLY A 425 10.32 17.72 -12.75
CA GLY A 425 10.38 18.37 -14.03
C GLY A 425 9.58 17.60 -15.08
N SER A 426 8.79 18.35 -15.86
CA SER A 426 7.98 18.00 -17.04
C SER A 426 7.29 16.63 -17.11
N GLU A 427 6.05 16.64 -17.57
CA GLU A 427 5.08 15.55 -17.73
C GLU A 427 5.60 14.26 -18.44
N ASN A 428 6.82 14.24 -18.93
CA ASN A 428 7.45 13.12 -19.62
C ASN A 428 8.48 12.33 -18.77
N GLN A 429 8.88 12.82 -17.61
CA GLN A 429 9.56 11.98 -16.63
C GLN A 429 8.49 11.43 -15.70
N THR A 430 7.91 10.32 -16.09
CA THR A 430 7.06 9.56 -15.22
C THR A 430 7.85 9.23 -13.96
N SER A 431 7.49 9.82 -12.82
CA SER A 431 7.87 9.36 -11.47
C SER A 431 7.48 7.88 -11.24
N ALA A 432 6.98 7.25 -12.26
CA ALA A 432 6.55 5.86 -12.34
C ALA A 432 7.70 4.87 -12.42
N GLY A 433 8.92 5.30 -12.39
CA GLY A 433 9.77 4.24 -12.77
C GLY A 433 11.22 4.33 -12.45
N ILE A 434 11.62 4.59 -11.24
CA ILE A 434 12.83 3.90 -10.84
C ILE A 434 12.34 2.47 -10.50
N PRO A 435 12.55 1.48 -11.40
CA PRO A 435 12.19 0.10 -11.13
C PRO A 435 13.21 -0.45 -10.14
N VAL A 436 13.00 -0.13 -8.88
CA VAL A 436 13.82 -0.65 -7.81
C VAL A 436 13.34 -2.05 -7.53
N ALA A 437 14.15 -3.01 -7.89
CA ALA A 437 13.92 -4.39 -7.48
C ALA A 437 13.93 -4.45 -5.95
N PRO A 438 12.82 -4.84 -5.31
CA PRO A 438 12.77 -4.97 -3.86
C PRO A 438 13.89 -5.87 -3.35
N GLY A 439 14.56 -5.45 -2.29
CA GLY A 439 15.59 -6.23 -1.62
C GLY A 439 17.02 -6.10 -2.17
N LEU A 440 17.30 -5.14 -3.07
CA LEU A 440 18.66 -4.86 -3.49
C LEU A 440 19.32 -3.80 -2.60
N TYR A 441 20.36 -4.19 -1.91
CA TYR A 441 21.37 -3.31 -1.33
C TYR A 441 22.37 -2.93 -2.42
N GLY A 442 22.56 -1.64 -2.61
CA GLY A 442 23.46 -1.10 -3.64
C GLY A 442 22.76 -0.94 -5.00
N ALA A 443 22.82 0.27 -5.53
CA ALA A 443 22.34 0.57 -6.87
C ALA A 443 23.36 0.12 -7.92
N LYS A 444 22.88 -0.32 -9.10
CA LYS A 444 23.73 -0.38 -10.28
C LYS A 444 23.98 1.04 -10.79
N ASP A 445 25.07 1.27 -11.46
CA ASP A 445 25.56 2.59 -11.88
C ASP A 445 24.49 3.49 -12.54
N GLY A 446 23.62 2.95 -13.41
CA GLY A 446 22.56 3.73 -14.06
C GLY A 446 21.43 4.21 -13.14
N LEU A 447 21.16 3.50 -12.04
CA LEU A 447 20.14 3.91 -11.08
C LEU A 447 20.65 5.02 -10.15
N ILE A 448 21.94 5.01 -9.81
CA ILE A 448 22.58 6.09 -9.03
C ILE A 448 22.52 7.39 -9.83
N GLU A 449 22.86 7.36 -11.12
CA GLU A 449 22.79 8.51 -12.01
C GLU A 449 21.37 9.11 -12.11
N GLU A 450 20.33 8.27 -12.13
CA GLU A 450 18.93 8.73 -12.09
C GLU A 450 18.59 9.41 -10.76
N LEU A 451 19.05 8.87 -9.62
CA LEU A 451 18.85 9.47 -8.31
C LEU A 451 19.59 10.80 -8.17
N GLU A 452 20.84 10.86 -8.61
CA GLU A 452 21.66 12.08 -8.59
C GLU A 452 21.11 13.20 -9.49
N ASN A 453 20.31 12.87 -10.50
CA ASN A 453 19.65 13.85 -11.36
C ASN A 453 18.25 14.26 -10.88
N ASP A 454 17.72 13.64 -9.82
CA ASP A 454 16.42 13.98 -9.25
C ASP A 454 16.48 15.29 -8.44
N MET A 455 15.76 16.30 -8.93
CA MET A 455 15.74 17.64 -8.29
C MET A 455 15.26 17.62 -6.85
N CYS A 456 14.31 16.73 -6.49
CA CYS A 456 13.83 16.65 -5.11
C CYS A 456 14.83 15.96 -4.19
N ILE A 457 15.63 15.04 -4.71
CA ILE A 457 16.74 14.46 -3.97
C ILE A 457 17.81 15.55 -3.74
N LYS A 458 18.17 16.34 -4.74
CA LYS A 458 19.10 17.48 -4.58
C LYS A 458 18.61 18.49 -3.54
N THR A 459 17.33 18.85 -3.60
CA THR A 459 16.72 19.73 -2.57
C THR A 459 16.80 19.11 -1.18
N ALA A 460 16.65 17.79 -1.06
CA ALA A 460 16.79 17.09 0.22
C ALA A 460 18.26 17.07 0.72
N GLU A 461 19.22 16.91 -0.17
CA GLU A 461 20.66 16.99 0.16
C GLU A 461 21.04 18.39 0.65
N GLU A 462 20.56 19.46 -0.01
CA GLU A 462 20.72 20.85 0.43
C GLU A 462 20.10 21.08 1.82
N ASP A 463 18.89 20.59 2.07
CA ASP A 463 18.22 20.67 3.37
C ASP A 463 19.02 19.97 4.47
N LEU A 464 19.54 18.77 4.19
CA LEU A 464 20.37 18.01 5.13
C LEU A 464 21.69 18.74 5.42
N SER A 465 22.35 19.29 4.40
CA SER A 465 23.59 20.05 4.55
C SER A 465 23.40 21.27 5.45
N HIS A 466 22.31 22.03 5.29
CA HIS A 466 21.99 23.17 6.14
C HIS A 466 21.77 22.78 7.62
N LYS A 467 21.26 21.60 7.91
CA LYS A 467 21.03 21.11 9.28
C LYS A 467 22.31 20.61 9.97
N MET A 468 23.38 20.38 9.22
CA MET A 468 24.68 19.98 9.76
C MET A 468 25.58 21.18 10.10
N MET A 469 25.29 22.37 9.54
CA MET A 469 25.98 23.62 9.87
C MET A 469 25.47 24.20 11.19
#